data_35b8898be8bd5ae48ed2e0f03e1cbc23
#
_entry.id   35b8898be8bd5ae48ed2e0f03e1cbc23
#
_cell.length_a   1.000
_cell.length_b   1.000
_cell.length_c   1.000
_cell.angle_alpha   90.00
_cell.angle_beta   90.00
_cell.angle_gamma   90.00
#
_symmetry.space_group_name_H-M   'P 1'
#
loop_
_entity.id
_entity.type
_entity.pdbx_description
1 polymer ?
#
loop_
_entity_poly.entity_id
_entity_poly.type
_entity_poly.pdbx_seq_one_letter_code
_entity_poly.pdbx_strand_id
1 'polypeptide(L)'
;DRARLLGPHASGEAPLPAGNDEGNVRLDAVFAALADARARHGGDALGSYIISMAHDRSDVLAVLALARRGGLVEDGGSVPLDIAPLFETVDDLKRGTATLRDLLADPVYRAHLRARGDVQMVMLGYSDSSKDGGIAASRWGLQRAQVELLEVAAEAGIGLTFFHGRGGSISRGGGKTTHAVDASPRGSIDGRLRVTEQGEVIDRKYGIRALALRSLEQAAG
;
A
#
# COMPACT_ATOMS: atom_id res chain seq x y z
N ASP A 1 10.52 14.83 12.07
CA ASP A 1 9.64 15.98 12.36
C ASP A 1 8.61 16.15 11.24
N ARG A 2 7.46 15.43 11.37
CA ARG A 2 6.37 15.37 10.38
C ARG A 2 5.81 16.75 10.04
N ALA A 3 5.60 17.59 11.05
CA ALA A 3 5.06 18.93 10.86
C ALA A 3 5.98 19.81 9.99
N ARG A 4 7.28 19.60 10.09
CA ARG A 4 8.29 20.30 9.29
C ARG A 4 8.31 19.83 7.83
N LEU A 5 8.06 18.52 7.61
CA LEU A 5 7.97 17.96 6.26
C LEU A 5 6.67 18.34 5.55
N LEU A 6 5.59 18.54 6.31
CA LEU A 6 4.24 18.79 5.80
C LEU A 6 3.82 20.28 5.84
N GLY A 7 4.71 21.17 6.25
CA GLY A 7 4.46 22.62 6.23
C GLY A 7 4.04 23.16 4.85
N PRO A 8 4.32 24.40 4.50
CA PRO A 8 3.90 24.99 3.22
C PRO A 8 4.31 24.18 1.97
N HIS A 9 5.21 23.24 2.12
CA HIS A 9 5.67 22.37 1.03
C HIS A 9 4.69 21.23 0.67
N ALA A 10 3.74 20.90 1.52
CA ALA A 10 2.71 19.92 1.19
C ALA A 10 1.77 20.40 0.07
N SER A 11 1.67 21.69 -0.14
CA SER A 11 0.94 22.31 -1.26
C SER A 11 1.66 22.18 -2.61
N GLY A 12 2.91 21.74 -2.62
CA GLY A 12 3.71 21.57 -3.84
C GLY A 12 4.34 22.86 -4.39
N GLU A 13 4.24 23.97 -3.64
CA GLU A 13 4.71 25.30 -4.11
C GLU A 13 6.19 25.58 -3.88
N ALA A 14 6.88 24.81 -3.03
CA ALA A 14 8.32 24.97 -2.80
C ALA A 14 9.01 23.62 -2.51
N PRO A 15 10.27 23.46 -2.91
CA PRO A 15 11.04 22.26 -2.57
C PRO A 15 11.26 22.17 -1.06
N LEU A 16 11.15 20.98 -0.50
CA LEU A 16 11.50 20.73 0.90
C LEU A 16 12.99 21.00 1.12
N PRO A 17 13.38 21.55 2.29
CA PRO A 17 14.78 21.71 2.61
C PRO A 17 15.47 20.34 2.63
N ALA A 18 16.71 20.28 2.16
CA ALA A 18 17.51 19.07 2.24
C ALA A 18 17.60 18.58 3.69
N GLY A 19 17.43 17.29 3.89
CA GLY A 19 17.61 16.69 5.22
C GLY A 19 19.05 16.75 5.65
N ASN A 20 19.29 17.12 6.89
CA ASN A 20 20.62 17.29 7.45
C ASN A 20 21.05 16.12 8.35
N ASP A 21 20.19 15.11 8.53
CA ASP A 21 20.48 13.92 9.32
C ASP A 21 20.60 12.67 8.43
N GLU A 22 21.26 11.62 8.95
CA GLU A 22 21.50 10.38 8.21
C GLU A 22 20.23 9.69 7.72
N GLY A 23 19.11 9.81 8.47
CA GLY A 23 17.83 9.23 8.10
C GLY A 23 17.24 9.90 6.86
N ASN A 24 17.28 11.23 6.82
CA ASN A 24 16.81 12.01 5.68
C ASN A 24 17.67 11.77 4.45
N VAL A 25 18.98 11.68 4.60
CA VAL A 25 19.92 11.37 3.49
C VAL A 25 19.62 10.00 2.89
N ARG A 26 19.31 8.99 3.71
CA ARG A 26 18.92 7.66 3.22
C ARG A 26 17.59 7.68 2.47
N LEU A 27 16.60 8.39 2.98
CA LEU A 27 15.29 8.53 2.32
C LEU A 27 15.42 9.25 0.98
N ASP A 28 16.21 10.32 0.92
CA ASP A 28 16.47 11.04 -0.33
C ASP A 28 17.14 10.13 -1.37
N ALA A 29 18.10 9.31 -0.95
CA ALA A 29 18.75 8.34 -1.83
C ALA A 29 17.78 7.29 -2.38
N VAL A 30 16.81 6.85 -1.58
CA VAL A 30 15.76 5.91 -2.03
C VAL A 30 14.92 6.55 -3.13
N PHE A 31 14.41 7.76 -2.94
CA PHE A 31 13.55 8.41 -3.93
C PHE A 31 14.33 8.85 -5.18
N ALA A 32 15.59 9.23 -5.04
CA ALA A 32 16.48 9.47 -6.19
C ALA A 32 16.71 8.18 -7.00
N ALA A 33 16.89 7.04 -6.33
CA ALA A 33 17.01 5.74 -7.00
C ALA A 33 15.73 5.31 -7.73
N LEU A 34 14.55 5.61 -7.15
CA LEU A 34 13.26 5.37 -7.81
C LEU A 34 13.10 6.24 -9.06
N ALA A 35 13.48 7.52 -8.98
CA ALA A 35 13.45 8.42 -10.13
C ALA A 35 14.37 7.93 -11.26
N ASP A 36 15.60 7.52 -10.93
CA ASP A 36 16.56 6.96 -11.87
C ASP A 36 16.08 5.63 -12.48
N ALA A 37 15.54 4.72 -11.68
CA ALA A 37 14.97 3.45 -12.17
C ALA A 37 13.83 3.71 -13.16
N ARG A 38 12.93 4.64 -12.86
CA ARG A 38 11.84 5.03 -13.76
C ARG A 38 12.36 5.63 -15.06
N ALA A 39 13.35 6.51 -14.99
CA ALA A 39 13.94 7.14 -16.17
C ALA A 39 14.60 6.11 -17.11
N ARG A 40 15.25 5.09 -16.54
CA ARG A 40 15.93 4.03 -17.31
C ARG A 40 15.00 2.96 -17.87
N HIS A 41 13.97 2.57 -17.11
CA HIS A 41 13.17 1.37 -17.37
C HIS A 41 11.70 1.67 -17.66
N GLY A 42 11.29 2.95 -17.62
CA GLY A 42 9.91 3.36 -17.90
C GLY A 42 9.01 3.35 -16.67
N GLY A 43 7.76 3.78 -16.86
CA GLY A 43 6.77 3.94 -15.78
C GLY A 43 6.41 2.65 -15.07
N ASP A 44 6.37 1.55 -15.80
CA ASP A 44 5.99 0.22 -15.28
C ASP A 44 7.08 -0.44 -14.41
N ALA A 45 8.28 0.14 -14.35
CA ALA A 45 9.35 -0.34 -13.49
C ALA A 45 9.06 -0.16 -12.00
N LEU A 46 8.17 0.77 -11.64
CA LEU A 46 7.79 1.05 -10.26
C LEU A 46 6.42 0.47 -9.96
N GLY A 47 6.35 -0.34 -8.92
CA GLY A 47 5.10 -0.73 -8.29
C GLY A 47 4.63 0.30 -7.27
N SER A 48 3.67 -0.10 -6.42
CA SER A 48 3.20 0.75 -5.32
C SER A 48 4.26 0.86 -4.22
N TYR A 49 4.44 2.05 -3.69
CA TYR A 49 5.27 2.31 -2.52
C TYR A 49 4.46 2.01 -1.25
N ILE A 50 4.88 1.01 -0.51
CA ILE A 50 4.17 0.57 0.70
C ILE A 50 4.77 1.25 1.91
N ILE A 51 3.92 1.79 2.78
CA ILE A 51 4.31 2.40 4.05
C ILE A 51 3.83 1.52 5.19
N SER A 52 4.78 0.91 5.91
CA SER A 52 4.47 0.20 7.15
C SER A 52 4.05 1.18 8.24
N MET A 53 3.19 0.72 9.14
CA MET A 53 2.75 1.49 10.31
C MET A 53 2.18 2.89 9.93
N ALA A 54 1.34 2.93 8.91
CA ALA A 54 0.65 4.16 8.53
C ALA A 54 -0.44 4.46 9.57
N HIS A 55 -0.22 5.49 10.39
CA HIS A 55 -1.12 5.84 11.49
C HIS A 55 -2.11 6.94 11.12
N ASP A 56 -1.70 7.86 10.27
CA ASP A 56 -2.53 8.99 9.84
C ASP A 56 -2.18 9.47 8.41
N ARG A 57 -2.96 10.43 7.90
CA ARG A 57 -2.75 10.98 6.56
C ARG A 57 -1.37 11.61 6.35
N SER A 58 -0.73 12.10 7.43
CA SER A 58 0.56 12.78 7.31
C SER A 58 1.68 11.82 6.90
N ASP A 59 1.57 10.54 7.25
CA ASP A 59 2.53 9.52 6.81
C ASP A 59 2.52 9.36 5.28
N VAL A 60 1.33 9.34 4.70
CA VAL A 60 1.15 9.23 3.24
C VAL A 60 1.57 10.50 2.52
N LEU A 61 1.21 11.67 3.04
CA LEU A 61 1.62 12.97 2.48
C LEU A 61 3.13 13.17 2.55
N ALA A 62 3.79 12.66 3.59
CA ALA A 62 5.25 12.70 3.70
C ALA A 62 5.93 11.96 2.54
N VAL A 63 5.36 10.85 2.07
CA VAL A 63 5.89 10.13 0.89
C VAL A 63 5.81 10.99 -0.36
N LEU A 64 4.70 11.71 -0.59
CA LEU A 64 4.59 12.63 -1.72
C LEU A 64 5.64 13.74 -1.67
N ALA A 65 5.87 14.29 -0.48
CA ALA A 65 6.88 15.32 -0.28
C ALA A 65 8.29 14.78 -0.52
N LEU A 66 8.60 13.58 -0.04
CA LEU A 66 9.87 12.90 -0.25
C LEU A 66 10.09 12.53 -1.73
N ALA A 67 9.07 12.05 -2.41
CA ALA A 67 9.13 11.74 -3.84
C ALA A 67 9.46 12.98 -4.68
N ARG A 68 8.80 14.10 -4.39
CA ARG A 68 9.11 15.40 -5.05
C ARG A 68 10.54 15.84 -4.78
N ARG A 69 10.99 15.77 -3.53
CA ARG A 69 12.36 16.12 -3.14
C ARG A 69 13.40 15.24 -3.85
N GLY A 70 13.14 13.95 -4.01
CA GLY A 70 14.00 13.01 -4.71
C GLY A 70 13.95 13.10 -6.24
N GLY A 71 13.19 14.04 -6.79
CA GLY A 71 13.08 14.25 -8.24
C GLY A 71 12.13 13.27 -8.95
N LEU A 72 11.33 12.50 -8.21
CA LEU A 72 10.33 11.61 -8.80
C LEU A 72 9.05 12.41 -9.12
N VAL A 73 9.13 13.23 -10.16
CA VAL A 73 8.08 14.15 -10.60
C VAL A 73 7.96 14.11 -12.10
N GLU A 74 6.75 14.17 -12.64
CA GLU A 74 6.45 14.34 -14.06
C GLU A 74 6.23 15.80 -14.45
N ASP A 75 6.17 16.06 -15.75
CA ASP A 75 5.76 17.35 -16.28
C ASP A 75 4.36 17.70 -15.73
N GLY A 76 4.23 18.88 -15.14
CA GLY A 76 3.00 19.30 -14.47
C GLY A 76 2.98 19.03 -12.95
N GLY A 77 4.05 18.47 -12.36
CA GLY A 77 4.22 18.36 -10.91
C GLY A 77 3.56 17.14 -10.25
N SER A 78 3.01 16.23 -11.03
CA SER A 78 2.47 14.96 -10.50
C SER A 78 3.58 14.02 -10.05
N VAL A 79 3.32 13.22 -9.02
CA VAL A 79 4.22 12.16 -8.56
C VAL A 79 3.76 10.84 -9.17
N PRO A 80 4.56 10.19 -10.04
CA PRO A 80 4.18 8.95 -10.72
C PRO A 80 4.41 7.71 -9.85
N LEU A 81 3.85 7.69 -8.65
CA LEU A 81 4.02 6.64 -7.67
C LEU A 81 2.71 6.37 -6.93
N ASP A 82 2.22 5.15 -6.99
CA ASP A 82 1.10 4.74 -6.16
C ASP A 82 1.57 4.51 -4.72
N ILE A 83 0.84 5.04 -3.75
CA ILE A 83 1.21 4.93 -2.33
C ILE A 83 0.17 4.06 -1.62
N ALA A 84 0.65 3.00 -0.98
CA ALA A 84 -0.20 2.05 -0.26
C ALA A 84 0.09 2.11 1.25
N PRO A 85 -0.78 2.73 2.05
CA PRO A 85 -0.68 2.61 3.50
C PRO A 85 -0.92 1.14 3.91
N LEU A 86 -0.09 0.63 4.83
CA LEU A 86 -0.24 -0.70 5.40
C LEU A 86 -0.81 -0.58 6.81
N PHE A 87 -1.97 -1.20 7.03
CA PHE A 87 -2.59 -1.35 8.33
C PHE A 87 -2.25 -2.73 8.89
N GLU A 88 -1.43 -2.77 9.94
CA GLU A 88 -0.80 -4.00 10.43
C GLU A 88 -1.36 -4.50 11.75
N THR A 89 -1.70 -3.61 12.68
CA THR A 89 -2.22 -3.96 13.99
C THR A 89 -3.75 -3.98 14.00
N VAL A 90 -4.35 -4.59 15.03
CA VAL A 90 -5.81 -4.53 15.23
C VAL A 90 -6.29 -3.08 15.37
N ASP A 91 -5.49 -2.23 16.00
CA ASP A 91 -5.83 -0.82 16.16
C ASP A 91 -5.67 -0.03 14.86
N ASP A 92 -4.67 -0.34 14.00
CA ASP A 92 -4.58 0.27 12.68
C ASP A 92 -5.78 -0.12 11.81
N LEU A 93 -6.21 -1.38 11.86
CA LEU A 93 -7.41 -1.84 11.14
C LEU A 93 -8.67 -1.07 11.58
N LYS A 94 -8.83 -0.78 12.87
CA LYS A 94 -9.94 0.03 13.38
C LYS A 94 -9.87 1.50 12.94
N ARG A 95 -8.65 2.07 12.91
CA ARG A 95 -8.43 3.48 12.52
C ARG A 95 -8.35 3.69 11.03
N GLY A 96 -8.10 2.64 10.25
CA GLY A 96 -7.86 2.71 8.81
C GLY A 96 -8.95 3.46 8.04
N THR A 97 -10.21 3.28 8.44
CA THR A 97 -11.36 3.96 7.86
C THR A 97 -11.28 5.48 8.04
N ALA A 98 -10.97 5.95 9.27
CA ALA A 98 -10.80 7.38 9.54
C ALA A 98 -9.56 7.93 8.82
N THR A 99 -8.45 7.21 8.85
CA THR A 99 -7.22 7.59 8.14
C THR A 99 -7.46 7.74 6.64
N LEU A 100 -8.17 6.81 6.01
CA LEU A 100 -8.48 6.89 4.59
C LEU A 100 -9.41 8.07 4.29
N ARG A 101 -10.45 8.30 5.10
CA ARG A 101 -11.38 9.43 4.94
C ARG A 101 -10.63 10.78 5.01
N ASP A 102 -9.78 10.95 6.01
CA ASP A 102 -8.97 12.17 6.19
C ASP A 102 -7.98 12.37 5.03
N LEU A 103 -7.41 11.28 4.52
CA LEU A 103 -6.50 11.31 3.37
C LEU A 103 -7.24 11.73 2.10
N LEU A 104 -8.42 11.17 1.83
CA LEU A 104 -9.23 11.50 0.66
C LEU A 104 -9.86 12.90 0.71
N ALA A 105 -10.02 13.46 1.91
CA ALA A 105 -10.44 14.85 2.08
C ALA A 105 -9.30 15.86 1.85
N ASP A 106 -8.04 15.41 1.86
CA ASP A 106 -6.90 16.29 1.62
C ASP A 106 -6.79 16.67 0.12
N PRO A 107 -6.81 17.96 -0.24
CA PRO A 107 -6.83 18.40 -1.63
C PRO A 107 -5.55 18.01 -2.41
N VAL A 108 -4.39 17.96 -1.73
CA VAL A 108 -3.11 17.58 -2.35
C VAL A 108 -3.13 16.11 -2.71
N TYR A 109 -3.58 15.27 -1.77
CA TYR A 109 -3.67 13.84 -2.02
C TYR A 109 -4.75 13.50 -3.05
N ARG A 110 -5.88 14.20 -3.00
CA ARG A 110 -6.96 14.01 -3.98
C ARG A 110 -6.53 14.38 -5.40
N ALA A 111 -5.72 15.44 -5.55
CA ALA A 111 -5.12 15.79 -6.85
C ALA A 111 -4.13 14.70 -7.32
N HIS A 112 -3.31 14.16 -6.41
CA HIS A 112 -2.43 13.04 -6.69
C HIS A 112 -3.21 11.81 -7.18
N LEU A 113 -4.27 11.39 -6.51
CA LEU A 113 -5.08 10.24 -6.92
C LEU A 113 -5.72 10.43 -8.30
N ARG A 114 -6.21 11.63 -8.63
CA ARG A 114 -6.73 11.93 -9.98
C ARG A 114 -5.68 11.70 -11.05
N ALA A 115 -4.46 12.14 -10.82
CA ALA A 115 -3.34 11.90 -11.73
C ALA A 115 -2.99 10.40 -11.85
N ARG A 116 -3.38 9.59 -10.86
CA ARG A 116 -3.17 8.12 -10.80
C ARG A 116 -4.41 7.30 -11.19
N GLY A 117 -5.43 7.93 -11.80
CA GLY A 117 -6.64 7.23 -12.28
C GLY A 117 -7.69 6.97 -11.20
N ASP A 118 -7.68 7.73 -10.11
CA ASP A 118 -8.66 7.67 -9.00
C ASP A 118 -8.77 6.27 -8.36
N VAL A 119 -7.65 5.56 -8.21
CA VAL A 119 -7.58 4.25 -7.55
C VAL A 119 -6.61 4.33 -6.36
N GLN A 120 -7.12 4.01 -5.17
CA GLN A 120 -6.31 3.86 -3.96
C GLN A 120 -5.98 2.40 -3.72
N MET A 121 -4.73 2.11 -3.36
CA MET A 121 -4.32 0.81 -2.84
C MET A 121 -4.14 0.90 -1.32
N VAL A 122 -4.66 -0.08 -0.60
CA VAL A 122 -4.44 -0.27 0.85
C VAL A 122 -3.86 -1.66 1.08
N MET A 123 -2.77 -1.75 1.82
CA MET A 123 -2.21 -3.03 2.22
C MET A 123 -2.73 -3.43 3.61
N LEU A 124 -3.04 -4.71 3.77
CA LEU A 124 -3.58 -5.28 5.00
C LEU A 124 -2.60 -6.31 5.57
N GLY A 125 -2.20 -6.14 6.84
CA GLY A 125 -1.28 -7.02 7.56
C GLY A 125 -2.01 -8.15 8.28
N TYR A 126 -1.70 -9.38 7.92
CA TYR A 126 -2.30 -10.58 8.52
C TYR A 126 -1.48 -11.14 9.68
N SER A 127 -0.16 -11.15 9.54
CA SER A 127 0.75 -11.70 10.54
C SER A 127 0.77 -10.87 11.82
N ASP A 128 0.92 -9.56 11.67
CA ASP A 128 1.11 -8.67 12.79
C ASP A 128 -0.20 -8.42 13.53
N SER A 129 -1.33 -8.31 12.84
CA SER A 129 -2.65 -8.28 13.49
C SER A 129 -2.96 -9.58 14.25
N SER A 130 -2.50 -10.73 13.75
CA SER A 130 -2.66 -12.01 14.45
C SER A 130 -1.77 -12.15 15.69
N LYS A 131 -0.56 -11.57 15.67
CA LYS A 131 0.32 -11.49 16.85
C LYS A 131 -0.22 -10.53 17.89
N ASP A 132 -0.80 -9.41 17.45
CA ASP A 132 -1.33 -8.35 18.29
C ASP A 132 -2.59 -8.78 19.06
N GLY A 133 -3.62 -9.25 18.37
CA GLY A 133 -4.94 -9.55 18.96
C GLY A 133 -5.37 -11.02 18.91
N GLY A 134 -4.53 -11.92 18.39
CA GLY A 134 -4.90 -13.30 18.14
C GLY A 134 -5.67 -13.48 16.81
N ILE A 135 -5.75 -14.72 16.34
CA ILE A 135 -6.27 -15.05 15.00
C ILE A 135 -7.74 -14.64 14.81
N ALA A 136 -8.58 -14.79 15.81
CA ALA A 136 -10.01 -14.47 15.72
C ALA A 136 -10.23 -12.97 15.58
N ALA A 137 -9.58 -12.15 16.44
CA ALA A 137 -9.66 -10.70 16.37
C ALA A 137 -9.07 -10.15 15.08
N SER A 138 -7.93 -10.69 14.63
CA SER A 138 -7.31 -10.34 13.37
C SER A 138 -8.24 -10.61 12.18
N ARG A 139 -8.82 -11.80 12.07
CA ARG A 139 -9.72 -12.16 10.97
C ARG A 139 -10.97 -11.30 10.93
N TRP A 140 -11.57 -11.08 12.09
CA TRP A 140 -12.73 -10.20 12.22
C TRP A 140 -12.38 -8.75 11.86
N GLY A 141 -11.26 -8.24 12.38
CA GLY A 141 -10.78 -6.88 12.07
C GLY A 141 -10.49 -6.68 10.59
N LEU A 142 -9.83 -7.63 9.95
CA LEU A 142 -9.54 -7.60 8.51
C LEU A 142 -10.81 -7.62 7.66
N GLN A 143 -11.78 -8.47 8.01
CA GLN A 143 -13.07 -8.53 7.30
C GLN A 143 -13.82 -7.21 7.40
N ARG A 144 -13.94 -6.69 8.62
CA ARG A 144 -14.63 -5.45 8.91
C ARG A 144 -13.96 -4.24 8.24
N ALA A 145 -12.63 -4.14 8.37
CA ALA A 145 -11.86 -3.04 7.77
C ALA A 145 -12.05 -2.99 6.24
N GLN A 146 -12.06 -4.14 5.56
CA GLN A 146 -12.29 -4.16 4.11
C GLN A 146 -13.66 -3.59 3.74
N VAL A 147 -14.73 -3.96 4.46
CA VAL A 147 -16.09 -3.43 4.19
C VAL A 147 -16.12 -1.93 4.42
N GLU A 148 -15.65 -1.47 5.58
CA GLU A 148 -15.68 -0.05 5.94
C GLU A 148 -14.82 0.82 4.99
N LEU A 149 -13.66 0.32 4.57
CA LEU A 149 -12.78 1.03 3.62
C LEU A 149 -13.41 1.13 2.22
N LEU A 150 -14.13 0.08 1.78
CA LEU A 150 -14.87 0.12 0.51
C LEU A 150 -15.99 1.17 0.55
N GLU A 151 -16.69 1.29 1.67
CA GLU A 151 -17.73 2.32 1.86
C GLU A 151 -17.14 3.72 1.74
N VAL A 152 -16.00 3.99 2.41
CA VAL A 152 -15.30 5.28 2.31
C VAL A 152 -14.85 5.58 0.88
N ALA A 153 -14.32 4.59 0.17
CA ALA A 153 -13.88 4.77 -1.22
C ALA A 153 -15.08 5.09 -2.14
N ALA A 154 -16.19 4.38 -1.95
CA ALA A 154 -17.43 4.62 -2.70
C ALA A 154 -18.01 6.02 -2.43
N GLU A 155 -18.04 6.46 -1.16
CA GLU A 155 -18.45 7.82 -0.78
C GLU A 155 -17.58 8.90 -1.46
N ALA A 156 -16.27 8.64 -1.60
CA ALA A 156 -15.32 9.53 -2.24
C ALA A 156 -15.29 9.42 -3.78
N GLY A 157 -16.02 8.47 -4.37
CA GLY A 157 -16.06 8.23 -5.81
C GLY A 157 -14.73 7.74 -6.40
N ILE A 158 -13.99 6.91 -5.66
CA ILE A 158 -12.72 6.32 -6.11
C ILE A 158 -12.78 4.79 -6.11
N GLY A 159 -11.93 4.18 -6.92
CA GLY A 159 -11.63 2.74 -6.83
C GLY A 159 -10.75 2.41 -5.63
N LEU A 160 -10.98 1.25 -5.00
CA LEU A 160 -10.13 0.74 -3.93
C LEU A 160 -9.61 -0.65 -4.28
N THR A 161 -8.31 -0.87 -4.10
CA THR A 161 -7.67 -2.17 -4.30
C THR A 161 -6.96 -2.59 -3.02
N PHE A 162 -7.16 -3.83 -2.60
CA PHE A 162 -6.47 -4.38 -1.45
C PHE A 162 -5.23 -5.16 -1.86
N PHE A 163 -4.14 -4.95 -1.10
CA PHE A 163 -2.94 -5.75 -1.15
C PHE A 163 -2.86 -6.58 0.14
N HIS A 164 -3.06 -7.87 0.03
CA HIS A 164 -3.09 -8.78 1.17
C HIS A 164 -1.69 -9.23 1.56
N GLY A 165 -1.19 -8.75 2.70
CA GLY A 165 0.08 -9.13 3.30
C GLY A 165 0.00 -10.49 3.99
N ARG A 166 -0.23 -11.57 3.21
CA ARG A 166 -0.46 -12.93 3.74
C ARG A 166 0.86 -13.66 3.95
N GLY A 167 0.98 -14.34 5.09
CA GLY A 167 2.10 -15.24 5.37
C GLY A 167 1.86 -16.67 4.94
N GLY A 168 2.87 -17.54 5.13
CA GLY A 168 2.83 -18.93 4.70
C GLY A 168 2.02 -19.88 5.60
N SER A 169 1.86 -19.56 6.88
CA SER A 169 1.09 -20.35 7.85
C SER A 169 -0.36 -19.84 8.00
N ILE A 170 -1.25 -20.68 8.50
CA ILE A 170 -2.66 -20.30 8.74
C ILE A 170 -2.76 -19.10 9.68
N SER A 171 -1.95 -19.07 10.75
CA SER A 171 -1.89 -17.96 11.72
C SER A 171 -1.43 -16.65 11.10
N ARG A 172 -0.75 -16.69 9.96
CA ARG A 172 -0.28 -15.51 9.21
C ARG A 172 -1.11 -15.21 7.96
N GLY A 173 -2.30 -15.78 7.86
CA GLY A 173 -3.19 -15.61 6.72
C GLY A 173 -2.93 -16.55 5.54
N GLY A 174 -2.03 -17.51 5.68
CA GLY A 174 -1.77 -18.53 4.67
C GLY A 174 -2.98 -19.44 4.42
N GLY A 175 -2.99 -20.13 3.29
CA GLY A 175 -4.04 -21.03 2.86
C GLY A 175 -4.22 -21.00 1.34
N LYS A 176 -5.18 -21.78 0.84
CA LYS A 176 -5.49 -21.78 -0.59
C LYS A 176 -6.03 -20.43 -1.04
N THR A 177 -5.55 -19.93 -2.17
CA THR A 177 -5.97 -18.65 -2.73
C THR A 177 -7.48 -18.61 -3.04
N THR A 178 -8.04 -19.72 -3.56
CA THR A 178 -9.48 -19.84 -3.82
C THR A 178 -10.32 -19.60 -2.57
N HIS A 179 -9.97 -20.26 -1.45
CA HIS A 179 -10.69 -20.03 -0.18
C HIS A 179 -10.55 -18.59 0.34
N ALA A 180 -9.46 -17.91 -0.01
CA ALA A 180 -9.30 -16.52 0.35
C ALA A 180 -10.21 -15.60 -0.47
N VAL A 181 -10.36 -15.89 -1.76
CA VAL A 181 -11.29 -15.20 -2.65
C VAL A 181 -12.72 -15.38 -2.18
N ASP A 182 -13.13 -16.63 -1.93
CA ASP A 182 -14.49 -16.97 -1.47
C ASP A 182 -14.85 -16.32 -0.12
N ALA A 183 -13.86 -16.18 0.76
CA ALA A 183 -14.04 -15.57 2.08
C ALA A 183 -13.91 -14.03 2.08
N SER A 184 -13.55 -13.42 0.96
CA SER A 184 -13.40 -11.97 0.88
C SER A 184 -14.75 -11.25 0.85
N PRO A 185 -14.88 -10.06 1.46
CA PRO A 185 -16.10 -9.27 1.37
C PRO A 185 -16.48 -8.98 -0.09
N ARG A 186 -17.78 -8.91 -0.36
CA ARG A 186 -18.24 -8.53 -1.70
C ARG A 186 -17.69 -7.16 -2.10
N GLY A 187 -17.17 -7.05 -3.32
CA GLY A 187 -16.57 -5.82 -3.84
C GLY A 187 -15.11 -5.59 -3.43
N SER A 188 -14.53 -6.41 -2.53
CA SER A 188 -13.11 -6.28 -2.17
C SER A 188 -12.17 -6.87 -3.23
N ILE A 189 -12.70 -7.67 -4.13
CA ILE A 189 -12.00 -8.20 -5.31
C ILE A 189 -12.82 -7.78 -6.52
N ASP A 190 -12.35 -6.78 -7.24
CA ASP A 190 -12.94 -6.29 -8.49
C ASP A 190 -12.06 -6.70 -9.66
N GLY A 191 -12.09 -8.00 -9.98
CA GLY A 191 -11.26 -8.59 -11.03
C GLY A 191 -9.74 -8.56 -10.76
N ARG A 192 -9.32 -8.10 -9.58
CA ARG A 192 -7.90 -7.99 -9.20
C ARG A 192 -7.69 -8.48 -7.78
N LEU A 193 -6.75 -9.41 -7.60
CA LEU A 193 -6.29 -9.88 -6.30
C LEU A 193 -4.77 -9.68 -6.22
N ARG A 194 -4.31 -8.88 -5.27
CA ARG A 194 -2.88 -8.72 -4.99
C ARG A 194 -2.55 -9.32 -3.63
N VAL A 195 -1.60 -10.25 -3.61
CA VAL A 195 -1.15 -10.94 -2.39
C VAL A 195 0.37 -10.96 -2.33
N THR A 196 0.93 -10.96 -1.11
CA THR A 196 2.35 -11.32 -0.93
C THR A 196 2.48 -12.84 -0.87
N GLU A 197 3.60 -13.34 -1.37
CA GLU A 197 4.07 -14.69 -1.08
C GLU A 197 5.41 -14.59 -0.36
N GLN A 198 5.50 -15.17 0.85
CA GLN A 198 6.74 -15.17 1.61
C GLN A 198 7.68 -16.28 1.13
N GLY A 199 8.99 -16.18 1.44
CA GLY A 199 10.01 -17.08 0.94
C GLY A 199 9.71 -18.56 1.13
N GLU A 200 9.17 -18.96 2.29
CA GLU A 200 8.78 -20.34 2.56
C GLU A 200 7.61 -20.84 1.68
N VAL A 201 6.75 -19.94 1.23
CA VAL A 201 5.67 -20.27 0.30
C VAL A 201 6.18 -20.38 -1.11
N ILE A 202 7.07 -19.48 -1.51
CA ILE A 202 7.72 -19.45 -2.83
C ILE A 202 8.49 -20.75 -3.04
N ASP A 203 9.32 -21.15 -2.09
CA ASP A 203 10.07 -22.42 -2.15
C ASP A 203 9.12 -23.61 -2.29
N ARG A 204 8.08 -23.70 -1.46
CA ARG A 204 7.11 -24.79 -1.49
C ARG A 204 6.32 -24.87 -2.79
N LYS A 205 5.94 -23.73 -3.37
CA LYS A 205 5.13 -23.68 -4.59
C LYS A 205 5.95 -23.79 -5.87
N TYR A 206 7.15 -23.24 -5.88
CA TYR A 206 7.93 -23.03 -7.11
C TYR A 206 9.32 -23.70 -7.10
N GLY A 207 9.75 -24.26 -5.97
CA GLY A 207 11.05 -24.91 -5.84
C GLY A 207 11.22 -26.17 -6.69
N ILE A 208 10.11 -26.84 -7.04
CA ILE A 208 10.10 -28.03 -7.91
C ILE A 208 9.26 -27.73 -9.16
N ARG A 209 9.84 -27.93 -10.36
CA ARG A 209 9.23 -27.59 -11.66
C ARG A 209 7.78 -28.08 -11.83
N ALA A 210 7.48 -29.32 -11.45
CA ALA A 210 6.13 -29.88 -11.58
C ALA A 210 5.11 -29.17 -10.66
N LEU A 211 5.53 -28.82 -9.43
CA LEU A 211 4.72 -28.05 -8.50
C LEU A 211 4.57 -26.60 -8.94
N ALA A 212 5.62 -26.00 -9.50
CA ALA A 212 5.59 -24.65 -10.03
C ALA A 212 4.57 -24.54 -11.18
N LEU A 213 4.63 -25.44 -12.16
CA LEU A 213 3.69 -25.48 -13.26
C LEU A 213 2.25 -25.58 -12.78
N ARG A 214 1.95 -26.55 -11.90
CA ARG A 214 0.62 -26.69 -11.31
C ARG A 214 0.16 -25.44 -10.56
N SER A 215 1.06 -24.81 -9.79
CA SER A 215 0.73 -23.58 -9.04
C SER A 215 0.40 -22.41 -9.96
N LEU A 216 1.13 -22.28 -11.06
CA LEU A 216 0.88 -21.24 -12.06
C LEU A 216 -0.41 -21.51 -12.85
N GLU A 217 -0.66 -22.74 -13.25
CA GLU A 217 -1.91 -23.14 -13.91
C GLU A 217 -3.13 -22.85 -13.05
N GLN A 218 -3.06 -23.16 -11.74
CA GLN A 218 -4.14 -22.86 -10.79
C GLN A 218 -4.33 -21.37 -10.51
N ALA A 219 -3.31 -20.55 -10.75
CA ALA A 219 -3.41 -19.10 -10.58
C ALA A 219 -3.94 -18.40 -11.83
N ALA A 220 -3.74 -18.98 -13.00
CA ALA A 220 -4.12 -18.42 -14.30
C ALA A 220 -5.51 -18.88 -14.80
N GLY A 221 -5.97 -20.05 -14.35
CA GLY A 221 -7.23 -20.68 -14.75
C GLY A 221 -8.31 -20.65 -13.77
#